data_8e7cb3ea9efd076bce68a828665f5dae
#
_entry.id   8e7cb3ea9efd076bce68a828665f5dae
#
_cell.length_a   1.000
_cell.length_b   1.000
_cell.length_c   1.000
_cell.angle_alpha   90.00
_cell.angle_beta   90.00
_cell.angle_gamma   90.00
#
_symmetry.space_group_name_H-M   'P 1'
#
loop_
_entity.id
_entity.type
_entity.pdbx_description
1 polymer ?
#
loop_
_entity_poly.entity_id
_entity_poly.type
_entity_poly.pdbx_seq_one_letter_code
_entity_poly.pdbx_strand_id
1 'polypeptide(L)'
;MNDNSHMIADTTRRIFRELGNPQSLKTDTDRRRLWGALETAGLTRTWIPETLNGSGATLADGFEVVRIAGEFAVSVPLAESLLGGWLLQQAGIPTPLGPGTVAPVDVRDRITAGGNDALSGTARSVPFARDATWIVVVGARDERAFVGLVDRSLCRIQEHANLAGDARDAVALLDVVPSAMAPAAINLEALLLIGAAVRCMQMAGALQAILDVSVAYANQRVAFEKPIGKFQAIQHSLAKLAGEAAAALAAAGSAADAISSAVDAISSAAQFDAGTFLEVASAKIRAGEAAATGAAIAHQVHGAIGFSQEHVLHRYTQRLWAWRDDFGGESYWALRLGRMVAVNGADALWPMLAAR
;
A
#
# COMPACT_ATOMS: atom_id res chain seq x y z
N MET A 1 -3.61 21.22 -3.95
CA MET A 1 -2.58 20.67 -4.87
C MET A 1 -2.01 21.82 -5.67
N ASN A 2 -0.69 21.85 -5.82
CA ASN A 2 0.02 22.81 -6.69
C ASN A 2 0.12 22.25 -8.13
N ASP A 3 0.63 23.03 -9.09
CA ASP A 3 0.75 22.62 -10.50
C ASP A 3 1.62 21.35 -10.67
N ASN A 4 2.65 21.18 -9.85
CA ASN A 4 3.52 20.01 -9.86
C ASN A 4 2.77 18.73 -9.42
N SER A 5 1.97 18.81 -8.37
CA SER A 5 1.13 17.69 -7.90
C SER A 5 0.13 17.23 -8.97
N HIS A 6 -0.49 18.18 -9.69
CA HIS A 6 -1.39 17.85 -10.81
C HIS A 6 -0.64 17.15 -11.94
N MET A 7 0.55 17.65 -12.30
CA MET A 7 1.38 17.05 -13.36
C MET A 7 1.82 15.62 -13.01
N ILE A 8 2.20 15.35 -11.76
CA ILE A 8 2.55 14.00 -11.28
C ILE A 8 1.36 13.07 -11.40
N ALA A 9 0.19 13.48 -10.90
CA ALA A 9 -1.03 12.68 -10.95
C ALA A 9 -1.47 12.37 -12.40
N ASP A 10 -1.46 13.38 -13.28
CA ASP A 10 -1.84 13.22 -14.69
C ASP A 10 -0.86 12.34 -15.46
N THR A 11 0.46 12.50 -15.22
CA THR A 11 1.48 11.65 -15.81
C THR A 11 1.31 10.20 -15.36
N THR A 12 1.04 9.98 -14.07
CA THR A 12 0.78 8.65 -13.51
C THR A 12 -0.44 8.00 -14.17
N ARG A 13 -1.57 8.71 -14.25
CA ARG A 13 -2.79 8.21 -14.91
C ARG A 13 -2.57 7.93 -16.40
N ARG A 14 -1.82 8.77 -17.10
CA ARG A 14 -1.51 8.57 -18.53
C ARG A 14 -0.72 7.28 -18.72
N ILE A 15 0.36 7.07 -17.98
CA ILE A 15 1.18 5.86 -18.07
C ILE A 15 0.34 4.60 -17.77
N PHE A 16 -0.48 4.63 -16.72
CA PHE A 16 -1.31 3.48 -16.39
C PHE A 16 -2.43 3.22 -17.40
N ARG A 17 -3.03 4.25 -18.01
CA ARG A 17 -4.01 4.05 -19.10
C ARG A 17 -3.38 3.40 -20.32
N GLU A 18 -2.15 3.77 -20.65
CA GLU A 18 -1.45 3.25 -21.83
C GLU A 18 -0.86 1.85 -21.60
N LEU A 19 -0.29 1.59 -20.42
CA LEU A 19 0.52 0.41 -20.15
C LEU A 19 0.02 -0.44 -18.97
N GLY A 20 -0.83 0.11 -18.11
CA GLY A 20 -1.25 -0.49 -16.84
C GLY A 20 -2.60 -1.19 -16.86
N ASN A 21 -3.24 -1.34 -18.03
CA ASN A 21 -4.54 -2.00 -18.10
C ASN A 21 -4.44 -3.43 -17.53
N PRO A 22 -5.21 -3.77 -16.47
CA PRO A 22 -5.12 -5.07 -15.83
C PRO A 22 -5.41 -6.26 -16.74
N GLN A 23 -6.18 -6.06 -17.81
CA GLN A 23 -6.48 -7.13 -18.78
C GLN A 23 -5.33 -7.38 -19.75
N SER A 24 -4.47 -6.40 -20.00
CA SER A 24 -3.33 -6.49 -20.93
C SER A 24 -1.99 -6.79 -20.23
N LEU A 25 -1.86 -6.54 -18.94
CA LEU A 25 -0.66 -6.84 -18.13
C LEU A 25 -0.58 -8.34 -17.82
N LYS A 26 -0.23 -9.16 -18.83
CA LYS A 26 -0.23 -10.63 -18.71
C LYS A 26 1.17 -11.22 -18.61
N THR A 27 2.17 -10.56 -19.18
CA THR A 27 3.54 -11.08 -19.31
C THR A 27 4.54 -10.28 -18.50
N ASP A 28 5.71 -10.88 -18.24
CA ASP A 28 6.83 -10.19 -17.62
C ASP A 28 7.35 -9.04 -18.50
N THR A 29 7.21 -9.17 -19.80
CA THR A 29 7.57 -8.11 -20.75
C THR A 29 6.66 -6.88 -20.57
N ASP A 30 5.36 -7.08 -20.39
CA ASP A 30 4.41 -5.99 -20.15
C ASP A 30 4.73 -5.29 -18.82
N ARG A 31 5.01 -6.07 -17.77
CA ARG A 31 5.40 -5.52 -16.46
C ARG A 31 6.71 -4.72 -16.53
N ARG A 32 7.73 -5.23 -17.23
CA ARG A 32 9.00 -4.51 -17.43
C ARG A 32 8.82 -3.23 -18.24
N ARG A 33 7.96 -3.25 -19.26
CA ARG A 33 7.66 -2.05 -20.06
C ARG A 33 6.97 -0.97 -19.22
N LEU A 34 5.98 -1.36 -18.42
CA LEU A 34 5.32 -0.45 -17.48
C LEU A 34 6.32 0.11 -16.47
N TRP A 35 7.14 -0.76 -15.85
CA TRP A 35 8.16 -0.34 -14.90
C TRP A 35 9.13 0.67 -15.50
N GLY A 36 9.67 0.40 -16.67
CA GLY A 36 10.58 1.32 -17.36
C GLY A 36 9.96 2.69 -17.66
N ALA A 37 8.67 2.74 -17.99
CA ALA A 37 7.96 4.00 -18.18
C ALA A 37 7.80 4.78 -16.86
N LEU A 38 7.50 4.09 -15.74
CA LEU A 38 7.43 4.69 -14.42
C LEU A 38 8.79 5.22 -13.94
N GLU A 39 9.87 4.48 -14.17
CA GLU A 39 11.23 4.92 -13.84
C GLU A 39 11.65 6.15 -14.68
N THR A 40 11.39 6.11 -15.99
CA THR A 40 11.72 7.23 -16.89
C THR A 40 10.98 8.51 -16.48
N ALA A 41 9.75 8.38 -15.98
CA ALA A 41 8.96 9.50 -15.47
C ALA A 41 9.32 9.92 -14.03
N GLY A 42 10.27 9.24 -13.36
CA GLY A 42 10.67 9.52 -11.99
C GLY A 42 9.66 9.05 -10.92
N LEU A 43 8.59 8.38 -11.32
CA LEU A 43 7.48 8.00 -10.42
C LEU A 43 7.86 6.93 -9.40
N THR A 44 8.85 6.11 -9.68
CA THR A 44 9.38 5.10 -8.74
C THR A 44 10.22 5.71 -7.61
N ARG A 45 10.54 7.01 -7.72
CA ARG A 45 11.40 7.76 -6.80
C ARG A 45 10.73 9.03 -6.27
N THR A 46 9.41 9.08 -6.26
CA THR A 46 8.61 10.25 -5.87
C THR A 46 8.93 10.71 -4.44
N TRP A 47 9.19 9.79 -3.52
CA TRP A 47 9.55 10.12 -2.12
C TRP A 47 11.04 10.33 -1.85
N ILE A 48 11.85 10.40 -2.90
CA ILE A 48 13.29 10.63 -2.77
C ILE A 48 13.59 12.07 -3.17
N PRO A 49 14.38 12.81 -2.37
CA PRO A 49 14.79 14.19 -2.69
C PRO A 49 15.57 14.29 -4.00
N GLU A 50 15.48 15.43 -4.68
CA GLU A 50 16.27 15.70 -5.92
C GLU A 50 17.79 15.56 -5.69
N THR A 51 18.28 15.96 -4.51
CA THR A 51 19.69 15.84 -4.13
C THR A 51 20.19 14.38 -4.13
N LEU A 52 19.28 13.40 -4.09
CA LEU A 52 19.55 11.98 -4.12
C LEU A 52 19.00 11.32 -5.41
N ASN A 53 18.89 12.09 -6.47
CA ASN A 53 18.34 11.67 -7.77
C ASN A 53 16.87 11.17 -7.68
N GLY A 54 16.08 11.73 -6.81
CA GLY A 54 14.62 11.55 -6.75
C GLY A 54 13.89 12.65 -7.49
N SER A 55 12.56 12.62 -7.45
CA SER A 55 11.71 13.66 -8.04
C SER A 55 11.52 14.88 -7.14
N GLY A 56 11.88 14.79 -5.86
CA GLY A 56 11.68 15.87 -4.88
C GLY A 56 10.22 16.21 -4.61
N ALA A 57 9.31 15.32 -4.96
CA ALA A 57 7.89 15.50 -4.70
C ALA A 57 7.56 15.27 -3.21
N THR A 58 6.43 15.79 -2.77
CA THR A 58 5.99 15.64 -1.39
C THR A 58 5.56 14.21 -1.06
N LEU A 59 5.44 13.87 0.23
CA LEU A 59 4.85 12.60 0.63
C LEU A 59 3.41 12.46 0.12
N ALA A 60 2.63 13.55 0.14
CA ALA A 60 1.26 13.57 -0.37
C ALA A 60 1.20 13.24 -1.87
N ASP A 61 2.15 13.73 -2.69
CA ASP A 61 2.22 13.40 -4.11
C ASP A 61 2.48 11.89 -4.34
N GLY A 62 3.38 11.29 -3.56
CA GLY A 62 3.62 9.85 -3.66
C GLY A 62 2.46 9.01 -3.14
N PHE A 63 1.73 9.44 -2.12
CA PHE A 63 0.48 8.80 -1.72
C PHE A 63 -0.58 8.86 -2.83
N GLU A 64 -0.66 9.97 -3.57
CA GLU A 64 -1.54 10.07 -4.74
C GLU A 64 -1.11 9.13 -5.88
N VAL A 65 0.21 8.98 -6.14
CA VAL A 65 0.74 7.98 -7.10
C VAL A 65 0.33 6.56 -6.68
N VAL A 66 0.43 6.23 -5.38
CA VAL A 66 0.00 4.94 -4.83
C VAL A 66 -1.51 4.73 -4.98
N ARG A 67 -2.31 5.76 -4.74
CA ARG A 67 -3.77 5.71 -4.91
C ARG A 67 -4.15 5.44 -6.37
N ILE A 68 -3.52 6.16 -7.30
CA ILE A 68 -3.74 5.94 -8.74
C ILE A 68 -3.30 4.53 -9.16
N ALA A 69 -2.19 3.99 -8.63
CA ALA A 69 -1.80 2.60 -8.87
C ALA A 69 -2.90 1.61 -8.42
N GLY A 70 -3.61 1.92 -7.33
CA GLY A 70 -4.78 1.19 -6.88
C GLY A 70 -5.95 1.26 -7.87
N GLU A 71 -6.23 2.45 -8.45
CA GLU A 71 -7.28 2.64 -9.49
C GLU A 71 -7.08 1.73 -10.71
N PHE A 72 -5.85 1.34 -11.00
CA PHE A 72 -5.52 0.46 -12.14
C PHE A 72 -5.22 -0.98 -11.73
N ALA A 73 -5.26 -1.31 -10.44
CA ALA A 73 -4.95 -2.65 -9.93
C ALA A 73 -3.65 -3.23 -10.53
N VAL A 74 -2.60 -2.41 -10.63
CA VAL A 74 -1.36 -2.79 -11.30
C VAL A 74 -0.56 -3.81 -10.51
N SER A 75 0.10 -4.74 -11.22
CA SER A 75 0.93 -5.81 -10.67
C SER A 75 2.42 -5.48 -10.86
N VAL A 76 2.86 -4.40 -10.20
CA VAL A 76 4.28 -3.99 -10.13
C VAL A 76 4.57 -3.43 -8.75
N PRO A 77 5.81 -3.56 -8.24
CA PRO A 77 6.19 -3.19 -6.87
C PRO A 77 6.37 -1.67 -6.67
N LEU A 78 5.44 -0.83 -7.19
CA LEU A 78 5.58 0.61 -7.12
C LEU A 78 5.46 1.13 -5.69
N ALA A 79 4.43 0.69 -4.96
CA ALA A 79 4.20 1.09 -3.58
C ALA A 79 5.33 0.62 -2.65
N GLU A 80 5.82 -0.60 -2.87
CA GLU A 80 6.93 -1.19 -2.13
C GLU A 80 8.24 -0.44 -2.40
N SER A 81 8.51 -0.08 -3.64
CA SER A 81 9.71 0.66 -4.03
C SER A 81 9.71 2.09 -3.48
N LEU A 82 8.55 2.77 -3.49
CA LEU A 82 8.41 4.08 -2.87
C LEU A 82 8.66 4.00 -1.36
N LEU A 83 8.03 3.05 -0.68
CA LEU A 83 8.22 2.85 0.76
C LEU A 83 9.67 2.48 1.08
N GLY A 84 10.27 1.55 0.34
CA GLY A 84 11.66 1.15 0.52
C GLY A 84 12.64 2.28 0.28
N GLY A 85 12.45 3.04 -0.80
CA GLY A 85 13.28 4.21 -1.12
C GLY A 85 13.21 5.28 -0.02
N TRP A 86 12.01 5.55 0.50
CA TRP A 86 11.82 6.47 1.61
C TRP A 86 12.52 5.99 2.90
N LEU A 87 12.42 4.70 3.25
CA LEU A 87 13.11 4.13 4.41
C LEU A 87 14.63 4.26 4.31
N LEU A 88 15.19 3.98 3.12
CA LEU A 88 16.63 4.14 2.87
C LEU A 88 17.07 5.60 3.03
N GLN A 89 16.27 6.52 2.49
CA GLN A 89 16.55 7.95 2.60
C GLN A 89 16.55 8.41 4.07
N GLN A 90 15.59 7.96 4.90
CA GLN A 90 15.56 8.25 6.34
C GLN A 90 16.79 7.70 7.09
N ALA A 91 17.40 6.65 6.57
CA ALA A 91 18.63 6.06 7.12
C ALA A 91 19.92 6.62 6.49
N GLY A 92 19.82 7.59 5.57
CA GLY A 92 20.96 8.15 4.85
C GLY A 92 21.61 7.17 3.87
N ILE A 93 20.89 6.13 3.45
CA ILE A 93 21.38 5.10 2.52
C ILE A 93 20.88 5.44 1.10
N PRO A 94 21.77 5.52 0.09
CA PRO A 94 21.36 5.74 -1.29
C PRO A 94 20.40 4.64 -1.79
N THR A 95 19.33 5.04 -2.47
CA THR A 95 18.36 4.09 -3.04
C THR A 95 18.87 3.57 -4.39
N PRO A 96 19.00 2.25 -4.59
CA PRO A 96 19.36 1.66 -5.86
C PRO A 96 18.31 1.92 -6.96
N LEU A 97 18.67 1.73 -8.21
CA LEU A 97 17.74 1.65 -9.34
C LEU A 97 17.05 0.28 -9.37
N GLY A 98 15.95 0.21 -10.14
CA GLY A 98 15.18 -1.00 -10.30
C GLY A 98 14.13 -1.23 -9.21
N PRO A 99 13.34 -2.29 -9.35
CA PRO A 99 12.25 -2.60 -8.44
C PRO A 99 12.77 -3.04 -7.06
N GLY A 100 12.20 -2.48 -6.01
CA GLY A 100 12.52 -2.82 -4.64
C GLY A 100 11.31 -3.26 -3.84
N THR A 101 11.57 -3.87 -2.69
CA THR A 101 10.53 -4.22 -1.72
C THR A 101 11.01 -4.02 -0.29
N VAL A 102 10.10 -4.22 0.67
CA VAL A 102 10.36 -4.02 2.10
C VAL A 102 10.05 -5.27 2.90
N ALA A 103 10.82 -5.51 3.96
CA ALA A 103 10.62 -6.58 4.90
C ALA A 103 10.91 -6.10 6.34
N PRO A 104 10.16 -6.58 7.33
CA PRO A 104 9.00 -7.46 7.24
C PRO A 104 7.70 -6.73 6.94
N VAL A 105 6.70 -7.47 6.45
CA VAL A 105 5.32 -7.00 6.22
C VAL A 105 4.34 -7.64 7.20
N ASP A 106 4.58 -8.90 7.59
CA ASP A 106 3.81 -9.59 8.62
C ASP A 106 4.18 -9.05 10.01
N VAL A 107 3.18 -8.67 10.79
CA VAL A 107 3.33 -8.08 12.12
C VAL A 107 4.05 -8.99 13.14
N ARG A 108 4.15 -10.28 12.84
CA ARG A 108 4.79 -11.31 13.70
C ARG A 108 6.26 -11.54 13.37
N ASP A 109 6.72 -11.08 12.20
CA ASP A 109 8.07 -11.34 11.74
C ASP A 109 9.07 -10.40 12.41
N ARG A 110 10.26 -10.93 12.67
CA ARG A 110 11.37 -10.17 13.26
C ARG A 110 12.64 -10.51 12.51
N ILE A 111 13.43 -9.48 12.26
CA ILE A 111 14.77 -9.60 11.67
C ILE A 111 15.75 -8.97 12.65
N THR A 112 16.82 -9.68 12.91
CA THR A 112 17.87 -9.27 13.85
C THR A 112 19.22 -9.18 13.15
N ALA A 113 20.11 -8.34 13.68
CA ALA A 113 21.50 -8.26 13.24
C ALA A 113 22.43 -8.82 14.32
N GLY A 114 23.36 -9.67 13.91
CA GLY A 114 24.45 -10.15 14.77
C GLY A 114 25.58 -9.12 14.96
N GLY A 115 26.58 -9.46 15.73
CA GLY A 115 27.71 -8.58 16.05
C GLY A 115 28.57 -8.18 14.84
N ASN A 116 28.52 -8.91 13.75
CA ASN A 116 29.19 -8.67 12.48
C ASN A 116 28.29 -8.04 11.40
N ASP A 117 27.17 -7.42 11.79
CA ASP A 117 26.15 -6.85 10.91
C ASP A 117 25.38 -7.87 10.05
N ALA A 118 25.62 -9.16 10.21
CA ALA A 118 24.90 -10.19 9.49
C ALA A 118 23.43 -10.27 9.95
N LEU A 119 22.52 -10.26 8.99
CA LEU A 119 21.07 -10.29 9.22
C LEU A 119 20.55 -11.70 9.25
N SER A 120 19.74 -12.02 10.23
CA SER A 120 19.09 -13.32 10.40
C SER A 120 17.61 -13.15 10.73
N GLY A 121 16.80 -14.03 10.14
CA GLY A 121 15.34 -14.04 10.34
C GLY A 121 14.60 -14.49 9.09
N THR A 122 13.29 -14.58 9.23
CA THR A 122 12.39 -14.89 8.11
C THR A 122 11.27 -13.86 8.07
N ALA A 123 11.10 -13.22 6.93
CA ALA A 123 9.97 -12.38 6.63
C ALA A 123 9.00 -13.14 5.71
N ARG A 124 7.80 -13.37 6.22
CA ARG A 124 6.72 -14.03 5.48
C ARG A 124 5.96 -12.99 4.66
N SER A 125 5.37 -13.42 3.57
CA SER A 125 4.43 -12.58 2.81
C SER A 125 5.01 -11.26 2.28
N VAL A 126 6.29 -11.26 1.88
CA VAL A 126 6.95 -10.07 1.31
C VAL A 126 6.46 -9.88 -0.14
N PRO A 127 5.81 -8.74 -0.46
CA PRO A 127 5.31 -8.50 -1.81
C PRO A 127 6.45 -8.37 -2.81
N PHE A 128 6.30 -9.00 -3.97
CA PHE A 128 7.21 -8.91 -5.10
C PHE A 128 8.69 -9.23 -4.80
N ALA A 129 8.99 -10.01 -3.74
CA ALA A 129 10.40 -10.27 -3.38
C ALA A 129 11.17 -10.98 -4.48
N ARG A 130 10.55 -11.91 -5.23
CA ARG A 130 11.19 -12.58 -6.37
C ARG A 130 11.49 -11.66 -7.54
N ASP A 131 10.69 -10.59 -7.71
CA ASP A 131 10.76 -9.63 -8.80
C ASP A 131 11.63 -8.41 -8.45
N ALA A 132 11.96 -8.23 -7.17
CA ALA A 132 12.79 -7.14 -6.68
C ALA A 132 14.26 -7.36 -7.00
N THR A 133 15.01 -6.26 -7.18
CA THR A 133 16.48 -6.27 -7.25
C THR A 133 17.11 -6.01 -5.89
N TRP A 134 16.41 -5.28 -5.02
CA TRP A 134 16.83 -4.97 -3.66
C TRP A 134 15.68 -5.08 -2.66
N ILE A 135 16.02 -5.40 -1.42
CA ILE A 135 15.08 -5.53 -0.31
C ILE A 135 15.54 -4.60 0.81
N VAL A 136 14.67 -3.72 1.28
CA VAL A 136 14.91 -2.95 2.49
C VAL A 136 14.43 -3.74 3.69
N VAL A 137 15.31 -3.90 4.65
CA VAL A 137 15.03 -4.63 5.88
C VAL A 137 14.99 -3.66 7.05
N VAL A 138 13.88 -3.68 7.80
CA VAL A 138 13.77 -3.02 9.10
C VAL A 138 13.86 -4.07 10.19
N GLY A 139 14.83 -3.93 11.07
CA GLY A 139 15.07 -4.89 12.14
C GLY A 139 15.61 -4.23 13.40
N ALA A 140 16.08 -5.05 14.34
CA ALA A 140 16.67 -4.57 15.57
C ALA A 140 17.98 -5.32 15.91
N ARG A 141 18.92 -4.59 16.52
CA ARG A 141 20.10 -5.10 17.19
C ARG A 141 20.08 -4.59 18.63
N ASP A 142 20.08 -5.46 19.61
CA ASP A 142 20.06 -5.08 21.03
C ASP A 142 18.99 -3.98 21.29
N GLU A 143 17.77 -4.24 20.80
CA GLU A 143 16.61 -3.33 20.86
C GLU A 143 16.73 -2.02 20.07
N ARG A 144 17.86 -1.73 19.43
CA ARG A 144 18.04 -0.56 18.57
C ARG A 144 17.63 -0.87 17.15
N ALA A 145 16.73 -0.07 16.61
CA ALA A 145 16.26 -0.22 15.25
C ALA A 145 17.36 0.08 14.22
N PHE A 146 17.33 -0.64 13.12
CA PHE A 146 18.15 -0.37 11.95
C PHE A 146 17.34 -0.48 10.66
N VAL A 147 17.82 0.17 9.62
CA VAL A 147 17.44 -0.05 8.23
C VAL A 147 18.65 -0.63 7.50
N GLY A 148 18.44 -1.75 6.82
CA GLY A 148 19.45 -2.42 6.00
C GLY A 148 19.02 -2.53 4.55
N LEU A 149 19.95 -2.33 3.63
CA LEU A 149 19.79 -2.59 2.21
C LEU A 149 20.42 -3.93 1.86
N VAL A 150 19.63 -4.85 1.34
CA VAL A 150 20.06 -6.20 0.99
C VAL A 150 19.88 -6.42 -0.51
N ASP A 151 20.90 -6.98 -1.17
CA ASP A 151 20.75 -7.50 -2.52
C ASP A 151 19.84 -8.74 -2.47
N ARG A 152 18.79 -8.74 -3.29
CA ARG A 152 17.82 -9.84 -3.32
C ARG A 152 18.49 -11.20 -3.61
N SER A 153 19.56 -11.23 -4.38
CA SER A 153 20.27 -12.47 -4.73
C SER A 153 20.91 -13.17 -3.53
N LEU A 154 21.14 -12.44 -2.43
CA LEU A 154 21.66 -12.99 -1.17
C LEU A 154 20.57 -13.62 -0.30
N CYS A 155 19.32 -13.40 -0.62
CA CYS A 155 18.18 -13.92 0.15
C CYS A 155 17.71 -15.26 -0.39
N ARG A 156 17.36 -16.17 0.50
CA ARG A 156 16.64 -17.39 0.11
C ARG A 156 15.15 -17.06 -0.03
N ILE A 157 14.63 -17.17 -1.25
CA ILE A 157 13.22 -16.90 -1.56
C ILE A 157 12.46 -18.22 -1.65
N GLN A 158 11.37 -18.33 -0.90
CA GLN A 158 10.34 -19.34 -1.12
C GLN A 158 9.15 -18.67 -1.78
N GLU A 159 8.87 -19.07 -3.02
CA GLU A 159 7.87 -18.43 -3.85
C GLU A 159 6.45 -18.79 -3.41
N HIS A 160 5.65 -17.76 -3.22
CA HIS A 160 4.21 -17.83 -2.97
C HIS A 160 3.49 -16.75 -3.78
N ALA A 161 2.18 -16.88 -3.91
CA ALA A 161 1.35 -15.87 -4.53
C ALA A 161 0.20 -15.47 -3.60
N ASN A 162 -0.25 -14.24 -3.70
CA ASN A 162 -1.46 -13.78 -3.04
C ASN A 162 -2.72 -14.18 -3.85
N LEU A 163 -3.90 -13.81 -3.36
CA LEU A 163 -5.17 -14.11 -4.02
C LEU A 163 -5.28 -13.54 -5.44
N ALA A 164 -4.58 -12.45 -5.72
CA ALA A 164 -4.56 -11.82 -7.05
C ALA A 164 -3.53 -12.44 -8.00
N GLY A 165 -2.74 -13.42 -7.53
CA GLY A 165 -1.65 -14.03 -8.28
C GLY A 165 -0.35 -13.20 -8.29
N ASP A 166 -0.30 -12.08 -7.55
CA ASP A 166 0.94 -11.31 -7.41
C ASP A 166 1.91 -12.02 -6.46
N ALA A 167 3.22 -11.89 -6.71
CA ALA A 167 4.25 -12.48 -5.86
C ALA A 167 4.12 -12.00 -4.40
N ARG A 168 4.12 -12.93 -3.46
CA ARG A 168 4.05 -12.68 -2.01
C ARG A 168 4.85 -13.74 -1.28
N ASP A 169 6.16 -13.58 -1.31
CA ASP A 169 7.14 -14.61 -1.01
C ASP A 169 7.55 -14.64 0.46
N ALA A 170 8.06 -15.78 0.91
CA ALA A 170 8.82 -15.83 2.13
C ALA A 170 10.31 -15.57 1.83
N VAL A 171 10.91 -14.66 2.59
CA VAL A 171 12.31 -14.24 2.47
C VAL A 171 13.04 -14.67 3.71
N ALA A 172 13.99 -15.60 3.57
CA ALA A 172 14.87 -16.00 4.65
C ALA A 172 16.24 -15.32 4.50
N LEU A 173 16.66 -14.67 5.56
CA LEU A 173 17.98 -14.10 5.77
C LEU A 173 18.76 -15.07 6.69
N LEU A 174 19.82 -15.64 6.15
CA LEU A 174 20.66 -16.63 6.86
C LEU A 174 22.07 -16.06 6.93
N ASP A 175 22.33 -15.24 7.94
CA ASP A 175 23.58 -14.52 8.13
C ASP A 175 23.97 -13.65 6.91
N VAL A 176 23.00 -12.97 6.33
CA VAL A 176 23.18 -12.11 5.15
C VAL A 176 23.81 -10.80 5.57
N VAL A 177 24.97 -10.47 4.98
CA VAL A 177 25.60 -9.16 5.17
C VAL A 177 24.93 -8.14 4.23
N PRO A 178 24.30 -7.09 4.76
CA PRO A 178 23.63 -6.07 3.93
C PRO A 178 24.69 -5.23 3.16
N SER A 179 24.32 -4.74 1.99
CA SER A 179 25.17 -3.84 1.20
C SER A 179 25.41 -2.49 1.91
N ALA A 180 24.44 -2.07 2.71
CA ALA A 180 24.52 -0.93 3.62
C ALA A 180 23.55 -1.13 4.79
N MET A 181 23.91 -0.66 5.97
CA MET A 181 23.06 -0.66 7.14
C MET A 181 23.35 0.56 8.00
N ALA A 182 22.31 1.17 8.53
CA ALA A 182 22.43 2.30 9.44
C ALA A 182 21.43 2.17 10.60
N PRO A 183 21.77 2.67 11.80
CA PRO A 183 20.81 2.90 12.86
C PRO A 183 19.69 3.80 12.32
N ALA A 184 18.45 3.47 12.65
CA ALA A 184 17.32 4.22 12.16
C ALA A 184 16.38 4.61 13.31
N ALA A 185 15.78 5.78 13.19
CA ALA A 185 14.67 6.18 14.03
C ALA A 185 13.41 5.35 13.70
N ILE A 186 13.29 4.87 12.46
CA ILE A 186 12.17 4.05 11.99
C ILE A 186 12.36 2.62 12.49
N ASN A 187 11.51 2.21 13.42
CA ASN A 187 11.43 0.84 13.92
C ASN A 187 10.33 0.04 13.17
N LEU A 188 10.16 -1.23 13.53
CA LEU A 188 9.14 -2.08 12.93
C LEU A 188 7.72 -1.52 13.08
N GLU A 189 7.40 -0.88 14.19
CA GLU A 189 6.08 -0.30 14.42
C GLU A 189 5.81 0.87 13.47
N ALA A 190 6.80 1.72 13.27
CA ALA A 190 6.72 2.81 12.30
C ALA A 190 6.59 2.29 10.86
N LEU A 191 7.36 1.25 10.49
CA LEU A 191 7.21 0.58 9.19
C LEU A 191 5.77 0.07 8.98
N LEU A 192 5.20 -0.61 9.98
CA LEU A 192 3.84 -1.15 9.89
C LEU A 192 2.79 -0.02 9.74
N LEU A 193 2.98 1.10 10.44
CA LEU A 193 2.09 2.26 10.33
C LEU A 193 2.12 2.87 8.92
N ILE A 194 3.30 3.19 8.41
CA ILE A 194 3.44 3.79 7.07
C ILE A 194 2.96 2.82 6.00
N GLY A 195 3.33 1.54 6.11
CA GLY A 195 2.88 0.50 5.19
C GLY A 195 1.36 0.33 5.20
N ALA A 196 0.71 0.44 6.38
CA ALA A 196 -0.74 0.44 6.49
C ALA A 196 -1.37 1.65 5.76
N ALA A 197 -0.83 2.87 5.93
CA ALA A 197 -1.29 4.05 5.20
C ALA A 197 -1.14 3.90 3.68
N VAL A 198 0.00 3.37 3.22
CA VAL A 198 0.25 3.02 1.79
C VAL A 198 -0.85 2.07 1.27
N ARG A 199 -1.16 1.00 2.01
CA ARG A 199 -2.21 0.06 1.60
C ARG A 199 -3.61 0.68 1.64
N CYS A 200 -3.90 1.58 2.60
CA CYS A 200 -5.16 2.32 2.62
C CYS A 200 -5.36 3.13 1.33
N MET A 201 -4.33 3.83 0.87
CA MET A 201 -4.39 4.60 -0.37
C MET A 201 -4.60 3.72 -1.60
N GLN A 202 -3.89 2.57 -1.70
CA GLN A 202 -4.13 1.62 -2.79
C GLN A 202 -5.56 1.05 -2.77
N MET A 203 -6.06 0.68 -1.59
CA MET A 203 -7.43 0.16 -1.45
C MET A 203 -8.47 1.22 -1.79
N ALA A 204 -8.28 2.47 -1.39
CA ALA A 204 -9.17 3.57 -1.74
C ALA A 204 -9.24 3.78 -3.27
N GLY A 205 -8.10 3.74 -3.97
CA GLY A 205 -8.07 3.79 -5.44
C GLY A 205 -8.82 2.63 -6.10
N ALA A 206 -8.60 1.41 -5.63
CA ALA A 206 -9.29 0.23 -6.16
C ALA A 206 -10.80 0.24 -5.89
N LEU A 207 -11.24 0.73 -4.72
CA LEU A 207 -12.66 0.90 -4.40
C LEU A 207 -13.34 1.91 -5.31
N GLN A 208 -12.67 3.02 -5.64
CA GLN A 208 -13.17 3.98 -6.62
C GLN A 208 -13.34 3.32 -7.99
N ALA A 209 -12.33 2.57 -8.45
CA ALA A 209 -12.40 1.87 -9.73
C ALA A 209 -13.52 0.82 -9.76
N ILE A 210 -13.74 0.09 -8.67
CA ILE A 210 -14.86 -0.87 -8.54
C ILE A 210 -16.20 -0.15 -8.65
N LEU A 211 -16.35 1.01 -8.01
CA LEU A 211 -17.56 1.81 -8.11
C LEU A 211 -17.83 2.22 -9.57
N ASP A 212 -16.81 2.78 -10.25
CA ASP A 212 -16.93 3.25 -11.62
C ASP A 212 -17.30 2.12 -12.59
N VAL A 213 -16.63 0.96 -12.46
CA VAL A 213 -16.90 -0.24 -13.26
C VAL A 213 -18.30 -0.77 -12.98
N SER A 214 -18.76 -0.76 -11.73
CA SER A 214 -20.09 -1.25 -11.35
C SER A 214 -21.21 -0.34 -11.85
N VAL A 215 -21.01 0.98 -11.80
CA VAL A 215 -21.94 1.97 -12.35
C VAL A 215 -22.03 1.84 -13.86
N ALA A 216 -20.89 1.74 -14.53
CA ALA A 216 -20.85 1.55 -15.99
C ALA A 216 -21.57 0.26 -16.41
N TYR A 217 -21.30 -0.85 -15.76
CA TYR A 217 -21.95 -2.13 -16.00
C TYR A 217 -23.46 -2.05 -15.77
N ALA A 218 -23.91 -1.43 -14.67
CA ALA A 218 -25.33 -1.31 -14.36
C ALA A 218 -26.10 -0.46 -15.39
N ASN A 219 -25.46 0.51 -16.02
CA ASN A 219 -26.03 1.32 -17.08
C ASN A 219 -26.07 0.62 -18.45
N GLN A 220 -25.14 -0.30 -18.68
CA GLN A 220 -25.03 -1.03 -19.96
C GLN A 220 -25.83 -2.35 -19.97
N ARG A 221 -25.87 -3.08 -18.84
CA ARG A 221 -26.51 -4.37 -18.75
C ARG A 221 -28.04 -4.23 -18.76
N VAL A 222 -28.68 -4.76 -19.79
CA VAL A 222 -30.13 -4.78 -19.93
C VAL A 222 -30.70 -6.11 -19.38
N ALA A 223 -31.69 -6.02 -18.53
CA ALA A 223 -32.53 -7.13 -18.07
C ALA A 223 -33.98 -6.61 -17.89
N PHE A 224 -34.96 -7.45 -18.23
CA PHE A 224 -36.36 -7.04 -18.20
C PHE A 224 -36.61 -5.72 -18.97
N GLU A 225 -36.07 -5.65 -20.18
CA GLU A 225 -36.23 -4.56 -21.16
C GLU A 225 -35.63 -3.19 -20.78
N LYS A 226 -34.87 -3.10 -19.69
CA LYS A 226 -34.23 -1.84 -19.26
C LYS A 226 -32.86 -2.09 -18.60
N PRO A 227 -31.99 -1.07 -18.57
CA PRO A 227 -30.73 -1.15 -17.83
C PRO A 227 -30.97 -1.54 -16.37
N ILE A 228 -30.12 -2.42 -15.82
CA ILE A 228 -30.27 -2.87 -14.42
C ILE A 228 -30.12 -1.72 -13.42
N GLY A 229 -29.40 -0.65 -13.75
CA GLY A 229 -29.29 0.59 -12.97
C GLY A 229 -30.62 1.34 -12.78
N LYS A 230 -31.70 0.96 -13.48
CA LYS A 230 -33.05 1.50 -13.26
C LYS A 230 -33.84 0.77 -12.15
N PHE A 231 -33.29 -0.32 -11.58
CA PHE A 231 -33.92 -1.01 -10.47
C PHE A 231 -33.45 -0.44 -9.14
N GLN A 232 -34.38 -0.16 -8.22
CA GLN A 232 -34.08 0.44 -6.91
C GLN A 232 -33.05 -0.39 -6.11
N ALA A 233 -33.16 -1.72 -6.14
CA ALA A 233 -32.21 -2.60 -5.44
C ALA A 233 -30.75 -2.39 -5.90
N ILE A 234 -30.54 -2.20 -7.21
CA ILE A 234 -29.22 -1.90 -7.77
C ILE A 234 -28.77 -0.48 -7.39
N GLN A 235 -29.68 0.50 -7.46
CA GLN A 235 -29.38 1.89 -7.05
C GLN A 235 -28.96 1.99 -5.59
N HIS A 236 -29.68 1.30 -4.67
CA HIS A 236 -29.34 1.25 -3.25
C HIS A 236 -27.96 0.57 -3.04
N SER A 237 -27.68 -0.52 -3.77
CA SER A 237 -26.40 -1.22 -3.69
C SER A 237 -25.24 -0.33 -4.15
N LEU A 238 -25.42 0.38 -5.27
CA LEU A 238 -24.41 1.30 -5.79
C LEU A 238 -24.21 2.53 -4.89
N ALA A 239 -25.30 3.07 -4.31
CA ALA A 239 -25.22 4.15 -3.33
C ALA A 239 -24.43 3.73 -2.06
N LYS A 240 -24.65 2.50 -1.58
CA LYS A 240 -23.88 1.94 -0.48
C LYS A 240 -22.42 1.77 -0.86
N LEU A 241 -22.12 1.23 -2.04
CA LEU A 241 -20.75 1.10 -2.54
C LEU A 241 -20.03 2.47 -2.65
N ALA A 242 -20.75 3.50 -3.13
CA ALA A 242 -20.22 4.86 -3.18
C ALA A 242 -19.88 5.40 -1.78
N GLY A 243 -20.75 5.15 -0.79
CA GLY A 243 -20.49 5.52 0.61
C GLY A 243 -19.27 4.82 1.19
N GLU A 244 -19.09 3.51 0.93
CA GLU A 244 -17.92 2.73 1.34
C GLU A 244 -16.62 3.26 0.70
N ALA A 245 -16.64 3.55 -0.60
CA ALA A 245 -15.49 4.08 -1.32
C ALA A 245 -15.11 5.49 -0.83
N ALA A 246 -16.10 6.37 -0.62
CA ALA A 246 -15.88 7.71 -0.10
C ALA A 246 -15.30 7.70 1.33
N ALA A 247 -15.85 6.87 2.21
CA ALA A 247 -15.36 6.74 3.59
C ALA A 247 -13.93 6.17 3.64
N ALA A 248 -13.61 5.17 2.79
CA ALA A 248 -12.27 4.63 2.69
C ALA A 248 -11.27 5.68 2.16
N LEU A 249 -11.66 6.47 1.15
CA LEU A 249 -10.82 7.52 0.59
C LEU A 249 -10.55 8.64 1.61
N ALA A 250 -11.58 9.09 2.33
CA ALA A 250 -11.43 10.11 3.36
C ALA A 250 -10.49 9.64 4.48
N ALA A 251 -10.71 8.41 4.99
CA ALA A 251 -9.86 7.85 6.03
C ALA A 251 -8.42 7.62 5.56
N ALA A 252 -8.22 7.14 4.33
CA ALA A 252 -6.88 6.96 3.75
C ALA A 252 -6.15 8.30 3.57
N GLY A 253 -6.87 9.34 3.13
CA GLY A 253 -6.33 10.70 3.03
C GLY A 253 -5.90 11.25 4.38
N SER A 254 -6.74 11.12 5.42
CA SER A 254 -6.42 11.52 6.80
C SER A 254 -5.16 10.82 7.31
N ALA A 255 -5.02 9.50 7.09
CA ALA A 255 -3.83 8.74 7.45
C ALA A 255 -2.57 9.21 6.70
N ALA A 256 -2.69 9.50 5.41
CA ALA A 256 -1.57 10.02 4.60
C ALA A 256 -1.12 11.40 5.06
N ASP A 257 -2.06 12.29 5.40
CA ASP A 257 -1.79 13.63 5.94
C ASP A 257 -1.13 13.54 7.31
N ALA A 258 -1.62 12.65 8.20
CA ALA A 258 -1.04 12.42 9.52
C ALA A 258 0.41 11.92 9.42
N ILE A 259 0.70 10.96 8.53
CA ILE A 259 2.07 10.48 8.28
C ILE A 259 2.94 11.62 7.73
N SER A 260 2.46 12.39 6.74
CA SER A 260 3.21 13.47 6.12
C SER A 260 3.59 14.54 7.15
N SER A 261 2.62 14.97 7.97
CA SER A 261 2.86 15.96 9.03
C SER A 261 3.79 15.47 10.13
N ALA A 262 3.68 14.18 10.50
CA ALA A 262 4.54 13.59 11.52
C ALA A 262 5.99 13.46 11.03
N VAL A 263 6.21 13.10 9.76
CA VAL A 263 7.55 12.99 9.17
C VAL A 263 8.26 14.33 9.12
N ASP A 264 7.55 15.41 8.78
CA ASP A 264 8.11 16.77 8.77
C ASP A 264 8.54 17.22 10.18
N ALA A 265 7.87 16.72 11.22
CA ALA A 265 8.19 17.00 12.63
C ALA A 265 9.30 16.11 13.21
N ILE A 266 9.63 14.97 12.56
CA ILE A 266 10.60 13.98 13.05
C ILE A 266 12.03 14.45 12.74
N SER A 267 12.63 15.22 13.65
CA SER A 267 14.07 15.55 13.57
C SER A 267 15.00 14.69 14.42
N SER A 268 14.52 13.86 15.36
CA SER A 268 15.46 13.11 16.23
C SER A 268 14.94 11.91 17.05
N ALA A 269 13.63 11.61 17.12
CA ALA A 269 13.13 10.47 17.92
C ALA A 269 11.82 9.96 17.32
N ALA A 270 11.93 9.10 16.34
CA ALA A 270 10.80 8.67 15.52
C ALA A 270 9.94 7.62 16.19
N GLN A 271 9.07 8.03 17.06
CA GLN A 271 7.83 7.33 17.29
C GLN A 271 6.69 8.23 16.80
N PHE A 272 5.84 7.70 15.92
CA PHE A 272 4.59 8.36 15.59
C PHE A 272 3.76 8.55 16.87
N ASP A 273 3.18 9.71 17.03
CA ASP A 273 2.36 10.03 18.21
C ASP A 273 1.06 9.21 18.23
N ALA A 274 0.36 9.25 19.36
CA ALA A 274 -0.90 8.56 19.55
C ALA A 274 -1.96 8.99 18.53
N GLY A 275 -1.87 10.21 18.04
CA GLY A 275 -2.77 10.72 17.06
C GLY A 275 -2.53 10.19 15.66
N THR A 276 -1.30 10.14 15.20
CA THR A 276 -0.94 9.48 13.93
C THR A 276 -1.32 8.00 13.97
N PHE A 277 -1.10 7.33 15.10
CA PHE A 277 -1.56 5.97 15.30
C PHE A 277 -3.08 5.85 15.17
N LEU A 278 -3.85 6.75 15.80
CA LEU A 278 -5.31 6.78 15.73
C LEU A 278 -5.81 6.89 14.29
N GLU A 279 -5.26 7.84 13.52
CA GLU A 279 -5.64 8.07 12.13
C GLU A 279 -5.34 6.86 11.25
N VAL A 280 -4.14 6.31 11.31
CA VAL A 280 -3.73 5.17 10.49
C VAL A 280 -4.47 3.90 10.86
N ALA A 281 -4.64 3.62 12.17
CA ALA A 281 -5.37 2.45 12.62
C ALA A 281 -6.84 2.51 12.19
N SER A 282 -7.49 3.66 12.37
CA SER A 282 -8.87 3.89 11.94
C SER A 282 -9.02 3.74 10.42
N ALA A 283 -8.09 4.31 9.64
CA ALA A 283 -8.09 4.20 8.20
C ALA A 283 -7.94 2.73 7.73
N LYS A 284 -7.01 1.97 8.35
CA LYS A 284 -6.77 0.58 7.96
C LYS A 284 -7.96 -0.32 8.27
N ILE A 285 -8.62 -0.11 9.41
CA ILE A 285 -9.88 -0.78 9.78
C ILE A 285 -10.95 -0.41 8.75
N ARG A 286 -11.19 0.88 8.51
CA ARG A 286 -12.25 1.36 7.62
C ARG A 286 -12.05 0.91 6.17
N ALA A 287 -10.82 1.02 5.65
CA ALA A 287 -10.51 0.58 4.29
C ALA A 287 -10.68 -0.94 4.12
N GLY A 288 -10.31 -1.74 5.12
CA GLY A 288 -10.49 -3.19 5.11
C GLY A 288 -11.96 -3.61 5.14
N GLU A 289 -12.81 -2.96 5.96
CA GLU A 289 -14.26 -3.18 5.97
C GLU A 289 -14.89 -2.77 4.62
N ALA A 290 -14.48 -1.62 4.08
CA ALA A 290 -14.94 -1.14 2.78
C ALA A 290 -14.54 -2.09 1.65
N ALA A 291 -13.33 -2.68 1.70
CA ALA A 291 -12.88 -3.68 0.74
C ALA A 291 -13.78 -4.92 0.75
N ALA A 292 -14.16 -5.44 1.93
CA ALA A 292 -15.07 -6.58 2.05
C ALA A 292 -16.46 -6.26 1.54
N THR A 293 -17.04 -5.17 2.02
CA THR A 293 -18.42 -4.75 1.68
C THR A 293 -18.50 -4.35 0.19
N GLY A 294 -17.53 -3.55 -0.28
CA GLY A 294 -17.48 -3.07 -1.67
C GLY A 294 -17.31 -4.20 -2.68
N ALA A 295 -16.43 -5.16 -2.41
CA ALA A 295 -16.27 -6.33 -3.25
C ALA A 295 -17.56 -7.15 -3.34
N ALA A 296 -18.22 -7.41 -2.19
CA ALA A 296 -19.48 -8.16 -2.16
C ALA A 296 -20.58 -7.48 -2.98
N ILE A 297 -20.74 -6.16 -2.82
CA ILE A 297 -21.73 -5.37 -3.59
C ILE A 297 -21.40 -5.42 -5.10
N ALA A 298 -20.15 -5.19 -5.47
CA ALA A 298 -19.74 -5.18 -6.86
C ALA A 298 -19.98 -6.54 -7.54
N HIS A 299 -19.61 -7.64 -6.89
CA HIS A 299 -19.92 -8.99 -7.38
C HIS A 299 -21.41 -9.26 -7.48
N GLN A 300 -22.23 -8.80 -6.52
CA GLN A 300 -23.67 -8.93 -6.58
C GLN A 300 -24.26 -8.15 -7.77
N VAL A 301 -23.78 -6.96 -8.06
CA VAL A 301 -24.24 -6.12 -9.20
C VAL A 301 -23.87 -6.78 -10.54
N HIS A 302 -22.68 -7.33 -10.67
CA HIS A 302 -22.21 -7.96 -11.89
C HIS A 302 -22.75 -9.39 -12.10
N GLY A 303 -23.08 -10.11 -11.01
CA GLY A 303 -23.46 -11.51 -11.06
C GLY A 303 -22.29 -12.39 -11.54
N ALA A 304 -22.57 -13.45 -12.26
CA ALA A 304 -21.59 -14.47 -12.67
C ALA A 304 -20.38 -13.90 -13.47
N ILE A 305 -20.60 -12.89 -14.30
CA ILE A 305 -19.53 -12.29 -15.12
C ILE A 305 -18.44 -11.65 -14.24
N GLY A 306 -18.80 -11.11 -13.08
CA GLY A 306 -17.85 -10.50 -12.15
C GLY A 306 -16.81 -11.48 -11.57
N PHE A 307 -17.12 -12.78 -11.57
CA PHE A 307 -16.22 -13.85 -11.13
C PHE A 307 -15.42 -14.46 -12.29
N SER A 308 -15.76 -14.15 -13.52
CA SER A 308 -15.08 -14.70 -14.69
C SER A 308 -13.78 -13.94 -14.99
N GLN A 309 -12.85 -14.60 -15.68
CA GLN A 309 -11.61 -13.98 -16.18
C GLN A 309 -11.84 -12.97 -17.32
N GLU A 310 -13.03 -12.96 -17.91
CA GLU A 310 -13.41 -12.07 -19.00
C GLU A 310 -13.66 -10.64 -18.53
N HIS A 311 -14.07 -10.48 -17.27
CA HIS A 311 -14.35 -9.17 -16.66
C HIS A 311 -13.25 -8.73 -15.68
N VAL A 312 -12.93 -7.45 -15.68
CA VAL A 312 -11.82 -6.89 -14.88
C VAL A 312 -12.06 -6.92 -13.36
N LEU A 313 -13.32 -7.01 -12.91
CA LEU A 313 -13.71 -6.87 -11.51
C LEU A 313 -12.91 -7.77 -10.55
N HIS A 314 -12.75 -9.06 -10.90
CA HIS A 314 -12.03 -10.02 -10.05
C HIS A 314 -10.59 -9.58 -9.73
N ARG A 315 -9.93 -8.83 -10.62
CA ARG A 315 -8.57 -8.35 -10.41
C ARG A 315 -8.48 -7.29 -9.33
N TYR A 316 -9.51 -6.44 -9.22
CA TYR A 316 -9.62 -5.46 -8.15
C TYR A 316 -9.97 -6.12 -6.81
N THR A 317 -11.00 -6.98 -6.80
CA THR A 317 -11.48 -7.59 -5.56
C THR A 317 -10.46 -8.51 -4.92
N GLN A 318 -9.73 -9.31 -5.72
CA GLN A 318 -8.66 -10.16 -5.22
C GLN A 318 -7.49 -9.35 -4.63
N ARG A 319 -7.12 -8.20 -5.23
CA ARG A 319 -6.10 -7.30 -4.66
C ARG A 319 -6.57 -6.62 -3.40
N LEU A 320 -7.81 -6.15 -3.35
CA LEU A 320 -8.38 -5.60 -2.14
C LEU A 320 -8.28 -6.59 -0.97
N TRP A 321 -8.62 -7.85 -1.20
CA TRP A 321 -8.51 -8.89 -0.16
C TRP A 321 -7.04 -9.20 0.20
N ALA A 322 -6.12 -9.18 -0.74
CA ALA A 322 -4.70 -9.38 -0.47
C ALA A 322 -4.09 -8.22 0.32
N TRP A 323 -4.40 -6.97 -0.04
CA TRP A 323 -3.86 -5.78 0.63
C TRP A 323 -4.40 -5.54 2.04
N ARG A 324 -5.58 -6.09 2.36
CA ARG A 324 -6.15 -6.05 3.72
C ARG A 324 -5.21 -6.61 4.77
N ASP A 325 -4.49 -7.69 4.44
CA ASP A 325 -3.65 -8.41 5.40
C ASP A 325 -2.24 -7.82 5.51
N ASP A 326 -1.80 -7.03 4.52
CA ASP A 326 -0.47 -6.43 4.53
C ASP A 326 -0.37 -5.36 5.63
N PHE A 327 0.75 -5.35 6.34
CA PHE A 327 1.04 -4.42 7.45
C PHE A 327 -0.03 -4.47 8.56
N GLY A 328 -0.66 -5.62 8.79
CA GLY A 328 -1.72 -5.84 9.76
C GLY A 328 -3.13 -5.70 9.20
N GLY A 329 -3.96 -6.71 9.46
CA GLY A 329 -5.40 -6.69 9.12
C GLY A 329 -6.23 -5.91 10.13
N GLU A 330 -7.55 -5.79 9.87
CA GLU A 330 -8.49 -5.02 10.69
C GLU A 330 -8.46 -5.43 12.17
N SER A 331 -8.45 -6.73 12.44
CA SER A 331 -8.43 -7.25 13.83
C SER A 331 -7.18 -6.85 14.60
N TYR A 332 -6.02 -6.79 13.91
CA TYR A 332 -4.77 -6.34 14.53
C TYR A 332 -4.85 -4.88 14.96
N TRP A 333 -5.32 -4.00 14.04
CA TRP A 333 -5.43 -2.58 14.31
C TRP A 333 -6.55 -2.26 15.29
N ALA A 334 -7.71 -2.94 15.18
CA ALA A 334 -8.84 -2.77 16.09
C ALA A 334 -8.48 -3.15 17.54
N LEU A 335 -7.73 -4.25 17.73
CA LEU A 335 -7.26 -4.65 19.05
C LEU A 335 -6.33 -3.60 19.67
N ARG A 336 -5.40 -3.05 18.89
CA ARG A 336 -4.46 -2.02 19.35
C ARG A 336 -5.17 -0.70 19.67
N LEU A 337 -6.07 -0.28 18.79
CA LEU A 337 -6.89 0.91 18.99
C LEU A 337 -7.77 0.76 20.23
N GLY A 338 -8.44 -0.37 20.39
CA GLY A 338 -9.25 -0.65 21.57
C GLY A 338 -8.46 -0.65 22.88
N ARG A 339 -7.23 -1.18 22.87
CA ARG A 339 -6.32 -1.09 24.03
C ARG A 339 -5.94 0.36 24.36
N MET A 340 -5.62 1.16 23.34
CA MET A 340 -5.31 2.59 23.53
C MET A 340 -6.48 3.33 24.16
N VAL A 341 -7.71 3.12 23.65
CA VAL A 341 -8.92 3.73 24.23
C VAL A 341 -9.16 3.24 25.65
N ALA A 342 -9.02 1.94 25.93
CA ALA A 342 -9.21 1.39 27.27
C ALA A 342 -8.22 1.94 28.30
N VAL A 343 -6.97 2.16 27.92
CA VAL A 343 -5.92 2.76 28.80
C VAL A 343 -6.21 4.23 29.09
N ASN A 344 -6.64 5.00 28.09
CA ASN A 344 -6.92 6.42 28.24
C ASN A 344 -8.28 6.73 28.91
N GLY A 345 -9.19 5.77 28.92
CA GLY A 345 -10.54 5.90 29.45
C GLY A 345 -11.54 6.55 28.49
N ALA A 346 -12.82 6.35 28.74
CA ALA A 346 -13.91 6.81 27.86
C ALA A 346 -13.94 8.34 27.68
N ASP A 347 -13.61 9.09 28.74
CA ASP A 347 -13.65 10.55 28.73
C ASP A 347 -12.57 11.17 27.84
N ALA A 348 -11.49 10.44 27.57
CA ALA A 348 -10.42 10.89 26.69
C ALA A 348 -10.70 10.68 25.19
N LEU A 349 -11.67 9.82 24.85
CA LEU A 349 -11.93 9.44 23.44
C LEU A 349 -12.35 10.65 22.60
N TRP A 350 -13.34 11.42 23.08
CA TRP A 350 -13.82 12.59 22.33
C TRP A 350 -12.77 13.70 22.19
N PRO A 351 -12.04 14.10 23.23
CA PRO A 351 -10.91 15.01 23.07
C PRO A 351 -9.84 14.52 22.08
N MET A 352 -9.51 13.22 22.04
CA MET A 352 -8.58 12.65 21.08
C MET A 352 -9.06 12.80 19.63
N LEU A 353 -10.36 12.58 19.38
CA LEU A 353 -10.95 12.72 18.04
C LEU A 353 -11.08 14.21 17.63
N ALA A 354 -11.45 15.09 18.56
CA ALA A 354 -11.68 16.51 18.28
C ALA A 354 -10.38 17.35 18.13
N ALA A 355 -9.24 16.83 18.55
CA ALA A 355 -7.94 17.49 18.42
C ALA A 355 -7.30 17.32 17.03
N ARG A 356 -8.04 16.74 16.07
CA ARG A 356 -7.58 16.40 14.71
C ARG A 356 -8.12 17.32 13.64
#